data_615ecb3df6e90098e3bae03caab96f6c
#
_entry.id   615ecb3df6e90098e3bae03caab96f6c
#
_cell.length_a   1.000
_cell.length_b   1.000
_cell.length_c   1.000
_cell.angle_alpha   90.00
_cell.angle_beta   90.00
_cell.angle_gamma   90.00
#
_symmetry.space_group_name_H-M   'P 1'
#
loop_
_entity.id
_entity.type
_entity.pdbx_description
1 polymer ?
#
loop_
_entity_poly.entity_id
_entity_poly.type
_entity_poly.pdbx_seq_one_letter_code
_entity_poly.pdbx_strand_id
1 'polypeptide(L)'
;MEIPKALIHEVGYVDAYVETFHKMYEGDYVEKEILAVRKIMDSVMKDLSAMESIVIDIRFNGGGQDAVSFEIMSRFISNKMKIGTQKLRYGNTFTPILPLEIQGTENAFTKPIYVLTSQQTGSAAETFSIATMSMKHAKRIGSPTSGAISTALEKELPNGWAFAISNEICMDNEG
;
A
#
# COMPACT_ATOMS: atom_id res chain seq x y z
N MET A 1 25.63 -15.47 -2.74
CA MET A 1 25.01 -14.23 -3.23
C MET A 1 24.39 -13.57 -2.01
N GLU A 2 25.04 -12.57 -1.43
CA GLU A 2 24.51 -11.85 -0.28
C GLU A 2 23.34 -10.99 -0.77
N ILE A 3 22.16 -11.21 -0.21
CA ILE A 3 21.02 -10.30 -0.40
C ILE A 3 21.39 -9.02 0.36
N PRO A 4 21.45 -7.86 -0.31
CA PRO A 4 21.75 -6.62 0.38
C PRO A 4 20.76 -6.42 1.53
N LYS A 5 21.24 -6.18 2.75
CA LYS A 5 20.42 -5.96 3.95
C LYS A 5 19.45 -4.78 3.85
N ALA A 6 19.54 -3.99 2.78
CA ALA A 6 18.69 -2.83 2.52
C ALA A 6 17.26 -3.14 2.04
N LEU A 7 16.87 -4.41 1.89
CA LEU A 7 15.65 -4.77 1.17
C LEU A 7 14.61 -5.54 1.93
N ILE A 8 14.77 -5.73 3.21
CA ILE A 8 13.65 -6.09 4.08
C ILE A 8 13.05 -4.79 4.58
N HIS A 9 12.51 -4.01 3.66
CA HIS A 9 11.65 -2.92 4.05
C HIS A 9 10.24 -3.49 4.16
N GLU A 10 9.87 -3.84 5.37
CA GLU A 10 8.47 -3.81 5.76
C GLU A 10 7.95 -2.41 5.39
N VAL A 11 6.79 -2.31 4.77
CA VAL A 11 6.09 -1.03 4.63
C VAL A 11 5.93 -0.39 6.02
N GLY A 12 5.86 -1.17 7.11
CA GLY A 12 5.93 -0.72 8.50
C GLY A 12 7.22 0.02 8.91
N TYR A 13 8.33 -0.12 8.18
CA TYR A 13 9.51 0.71 8.42
C TYR A 13 9.31 2.13 7.87
N VAL A 14 8.58 2.24 6.78
CA VAL A 14 8.12 3.52 6.25
C VAL A 14 7.16 4.17 7.25
N ASP A 15 6.22 3.41 7.83
CA ASP A 15 5.28 3.90 8.85
C ASP A 15 6.01 4.42 10.11
N ALA A 16 7.00 3.70 10.62
CA ALA A 16 7.82 4.14 11.77
C ALA A 16 8.62 5.41 11.45
N TYR A 17 9.15 5.54 10.24
CA TYR A 17 9.85 6.74 9.79
C TYR A 17 8.87 7.91 9.62
N VAL A 18 7.71 7.63 9.09
CA VAL A 18 6.60 8.56 8.91
C VAL A 18 6.08 9.04 10.26
N GLU A 19 5.87 8.16 11.24
CA GLU A 19 5.47 8.53 12.60
C GLU A 19 6.50 9.47 13.28
N THR A 20 7.79 9.25 13.02
CA THR A 20 8.86 10.16 13.46
C THR A 20 8.79 11.50 12.73
N PHE A 21 8.49 11.48 11.43
CA PHE A 21 8.33 12.67 10.59
C PHE A 21 7.15 13.53 11.06
N HIS A 22 6.04 12.91 11.50
CA HIS A 22 4.90 13.61 12.09
C HIS A 22 5.23 14.48 13.27
N LYS A 23 6.03 13.96 14.18
CA LYS A 23 6.45 14.70 15.38
C LYS A 23 7.31 15.93 15.04
N MET A 24 7.81 16.00 13.82
CA MET A 24 8.69 17.07 13.35
C MET A 24 7.98 18.18 12.54
N TYR A 25 6.77 17.92 12.03
CA TYR A 25 6.10 18.86 11.13
C TYR A 25 4.62 19.00 11.45
N GLU A 26 4.18 20.21 11.81
CA GLU A 26 2.76 20.57 11.89
C GLU A 26 2.23 20.90 10.48
N GLY A 27 1.04 20.40 10.13
CA GLY A 27 0.32 20.70 8.90
C GLY A 27 -0.09 19.47 8.09
N ASP A 28 -0.37 19.63 6.79
CA ASP A 28 -1.00 18.62 5.95
C ASP A 28 -0.23 17.29 5.94
N TYR A 29 -0.77 16.37 6.71
CA TYR A 29 -0.15 15.14 7.16
C TYR A 29 0.20 14.23 5.97
N VAL A 30 -0.78 13.89 5.16
CA VAL A 30 -0.63 12.88 4.10
C VAL A 30 0.34 13.35 3.00
N GLU A 31 0.31 14.63 2.65
CA GLU A 31 1.21 15.17 1.62
C GLU A 31 2.68 15.12 2.05
N LYS A 32 2.95 15.40 3.31
CA LYS A 32 4.30 15.31 3.88
C LYS A 32 4.81 13.88 3.94
N GLU A 33 3.93 12.93 4.28
CA GLU A 33 4.23 11.50 4.24
C GLU A 33 4.62 11.05 2.83
N ILE A 34 3.81 11.40 1.83
CA ILE A 34 4.07 11.07 0.44
C ILE A 34 5.43 11.64 0.00
N LEU A 35 5.73 12.90 0.34
CA LEU A 35 7.01 13.52 0.00
C LEU A 35 8.20 12.84 0.68
N ALA A 36 8.06 12.41 1.93
CA ALA A 36 9.10 11.68 2.65
C ALA A 36 9.35 10.31 2.01
N VAL A 37 8.28 9.56 1.76
CA VAL A 37 8.34 8.24 1.11
C VAL A 37 8.94 8.35 -0.30
N ARG A 38 8.56 9.37 -1.05
CA ARG A 38 9.11 9.63 -2.38
C ARG A 38 10.63 9.73 -2.35
N LYS A 39 11.19 10.53 -1.44
CA LYS A 39 12.64 10.68 -1.27
C LYS A 39 13.33 9.37 -0.87
N ILE A 40 12.71 8.61 0.03
CA ILE A 40 13.22 7.30 0.44
C ILE A 40 13.23 6.36 -0.76
N MET A 41 12.12 6.25 -1.47
CA MET A 41 11.99 5.38 -2.63
C MET A 41 12.93 5.76 -3.77
N ASP A 42 13.19 7.05 -3.98
CA ASP A 42 14.18 7.49 -4.98
C ASP A 42 15.57 6.95 -4.66
N SER A 43 15.98 6.95 -3.37
CA SER A 43 17.25 6.36 -2.93
C SER A 43 17.24 4.83 -3.08
N VAL A 44 16.19 4.17 -2.59
CA VAL A 44 16.03 2.71 -2.67
C VAL A 44 16.09 2.23 -4.11
N MET A 45 15.33 2.86 -5.02
CA MET A 45 15.29 2.46 -6.43
C MET A 45 16.62 2.71 -7.14
N LYS A 46 17.37 3.73 -6.75
CA LYS A 46 18.73 3.96 -7.25
C LYS A 46 19.66 2.80 -6.86
N ASP A 47 19.61 2.38 -5.59
CA ASP A 47 20.45 1.29 -5.08
C ASP A 47 20.07 -0.06 -5.70
N LEU A 48 18.79 -0.25 -6.03
CA LEU A 48 18.24 -1.47 -6.59
C LEU A 48 18.22 -1.52 -8.12
N SER A 49 18.56 -0.44 -8.79
CA SER A 49 18.42 -0.31 -10.26
C SER A 49 19.14 -1.42 -11.05
N ALA A 50 20.29 -1.91 -10.54
CA ALA A 50 21.07 -2.98 -11.16
C ALA A 50 20.60 -4.40 -10.81
N MET A 51 19.65 -4.56 -9.87
CA MET A 51 19.19 -5.88 -9.44
C MET A 51 18.37 -6.57 -10.53
N GLU A 52 18.48 -7.91 -10.59
CA GLU A 52 17.69 -8.74 -11.52
C GLU A 52 16.27 -8.98 -11.03
N SER A 53 16.04 -8.86 -9.73
CA SER A 53 14.73 -8.98 -9.09
C SER A 53 14.72 -8.30 -7.73
N ILE A 54 13.53 -7.99 -7.22
CA ILE A 54 13.33 -7.41 -5.89
C ILE A 54 12.37 -8.29 -5.10
N VAL A 55 12.66 -8.48 -3.81
CA VAL A 55 11.74 -9.08 -2.84
C VAL A 55 11.22 -7.97 -1.93
N ILE A 56 9.90 -7.86 -1.84
CA ILE A 56 9.20 -6.91 -0.98
C ILE A 56 8.51 -7.72 0.12
N ASP A 57 8.93 -7.54 1.36
CA ASP A 57 8.36 -8.27 2.49
C ASP A 57 7.34 -7.41 3.24
N ILE A 58 6.05 -7.78 3.11
CA ILE A 58 4.94 -7.14 3.81
C ILE A 58 4.23 -8.10 4.77
N ARG A 59 4.91 -9.19 5.17
CA ARG A 59 4.29 -10.24 6.01
C ARG A 59 3.82 -9.74 7.37
N PHE A 60 4.48 -8.73 7.93
CA PHE A 60 4.14 -8.15 9.24
C PHE A 60 3.60 -6.72 9.14
N ASN A 61 3.17 -6.31 7.95
CA ASN A 61 2.65 -4.98 7.71
C ASN A 61 1.14 -4.94 7.90
N GLY A 62 0.69 -4.28 8.97
CA GLY A 62 -0.74 -4.10 9.30
C GLY A 62 -1.44 -3.00 8.49
N GLY A 63 -0.73 -2.31 7.60
CA GLY A 63 -1.29 -1.24 6.78
C GLY A 63 -0.78 0.15 7.16
N GLY A 64 -1.56 1.17 6.87
CA GLY A 64 -1.26 2.59 7.02
C GLY A 64 -2.08 3.42 6.05
N GLN A 65 -1.47 4.40 5.40
CA GLN A 65 -2.13 5.25 4.40
C GLN A 65 -2.04 4.64 3.00
N ASP A 66 -3.17 4.46 2.33
CA ASP A 66 -3.20 3.97 0.93
C ASP A 66 -2.39 4.84 -0.02
N ALA A 67 -2.41 6.17 0.19
CA ALA A 67 -1.63 7.10 -0.61
C ALA A 67 -0.11 6.83 -0.54
N VAL A 68 0.40 6.41 0.62
CA VAL A 68 1.79 5.98 0.82
C VAL A 68 2.04 4.68 0.05
N SER A 69 1.14 3.72 0.17
CA SER A 69 1.19 2.46 -0.57
C SER A 69 1.26 2.71 -2.08
N PHE A 70 0.43 3.61 -2.60
CA PHE A 70 0.40 3.98 -4.02
C PHE A 70 1.69 4.67 -4.49
N GLU A 71 2.28 5.54 -3.66
CA GLU A 71 3.57 6.17 -3.98
C GLU A 71 4.69 5.13 -4.09
N ILE A 72 4.74 4.15 -3.17
CA ILE A 72 5.71 3.05 -3.23
C ILE A 72 5.49 2.23 -4.51
N MET A 73 4.25 1.86 -4.80
CA MET A 73 3.90 1.03 -5.95
C MET A 73 4.17 1.72 -7.28
N SER A 74 4.07 3.03 -7.34
CA SER A 74 4.36 3.81 -8.55
C SER A 74 5.76 3.52 -9.11
N ARG A 75 6.70 3.07 -8.24
CA ARG A 75 8.08 2.73 -8.63
C ARG A 75 8.20 1.41 -9.39
N PHE A 76 7.15 0.62 -9.41
CA PHE A 76 7.08 -0.67 -10.10
C PHE A 76 6.12 -0.66 -11.30
N ILE A 77 5.55 0.49 -11.64
CA ILE A 77 4.55 0.66 -12.70
C ILE A 77 5.03 1.75 -13.66
N SER A 78 5.19 1.43 -14.95
CA SER A 78 5.69 2.39 -15.95
C SER A 78 4.61 3.34 -16.48
N ASN A 79 3.33 2.98 -16.39
CA ASN A 79 2.20 3.76 -16.89
C ASN A 79 1.07 3.78 -15.87
N LYS A 80 0.08 4.65 -16.06
CA LYS A 80 -1.14 4.62 -15.25
C LYS A 80 -1.78 3.22 -15.32
N MET A 81 -2.10 2.64 -14.17
CA MET A 81 -2.65 1.30 -14.06
C MET A 81 -3.85 1.29 -13.12
N LYS A 82 -4.95 0.70 -13.59
CA LYS A 82 -6.07 0.34 -12.72
C LYS A 82 -5.70 -0.91 -11.93
N ILE A 83 -5.85 -0.87 -10.61
CA ILE A 83 -5.51 -1.96 -9.69
C ILE A 83 -6.73 -2.66 -9.12
N GLY A 84 -7.89 -2.04 -9.25
CA GLY A 84 -9.15 -2.56 -8.73
C GLY A 84 -10.24 -1.50 -8.77
N THR A 85 -11.27 -1.72 -7.98
CA THR A 85 -12.39 -0.81 -7.81
C THR A 85 -12.86 -0.81 -6.37
N GLN A 86 -13.58 0.25 -5.98
CA GLN A 86 -14.23 0.34 -4.67
C GLN A 86 -15.61 0.97 -4.78
N LYS A 87 -16.46 0.68 -3.80
CA LYS A 87 -17.72 1.39 -3.57
C LYS A 87 -17.92 1.56 -2.07
N LEU A 88 -18.42 2.73 -1.68
CA LEU A 88 -18.64 3.09 -0.29
C LEU A 88 -20.12 2.94 0.07
N ARG A 89 -20.39 2.59 1.31
CA ARG A 89 -21.76 2.56 1.84
C ARG A 89 -22.34 3.98 1.87
N TYR A 90 -23.54 4.13 1.32
CA TYR A 90 -24.28 5.38 1.32
C TYR A 90 -25.73 5.14 1.75
N GLY A 91 -26.01 5.31 3.03
CA GLY A 91 -27.28 4.94 3.62
C GLY A 91 -27.61 3.44 3.44
N ASN A 92 -28.72 3.14 2.79
CA ASN A 92 -29.14 1.76 2.48
C ASN A 92 -28.62 1.26 1.11
N THR A 93 -27.79 2.02 0.43
CA THR A 93 -27.21 1.68 -0.88
C THR A 93 -25.69 1.86 -0.87
N PHE A 94 -25.07 1.92 -2.04
CA PHE A 94 -23.65 2.20 -2.24
C PHE A 94 -23.48 3.35 -3.24
N THR A 95 -22.32 4.00 -3.19
CA THR A 95 -21.88 4.91 -4.24
C THR A 95 -21.76 4.18 -5.58
N PRO A 96 -21.67 4.89 -6.71
CA PRO A 96 -21.14 4.31 -7.93
C PRO A 96 -19.78 3.66 -7.70
N ILE A 97 -19.45 2.67 -8.51
CA ILE A 97 -18.14 2.01 -8.47
C ILE A 97 -17.08 3.02 -8.89
N LEU A 98 -16.06 3.20 -8.05
CA LEU A 98 -14.94 4.09 -8.26
C LEU A 98 -13.70 3.26 -8.64
N PRO A 99 -12.95 3.61 -9.69
CA PRO A 99 -11.71 2.92 -10.01
C PRO A 99 -10.62 3.28 -9.00
N LEU A 100 -9.83 2.30 -8.60
CA LEU A 100 -8.56 2.47 -7.92
C LEU A 100 -7.45 2.46 -8.96
N GLU A 101 -6.71 3.55 -9.06
CA GLU A 101 -5.70 3.73 -10.10
C GLU A 101 -4.41 4.27 -9.49
N ILE A 102 -3.29 3.77 -9.99
CA ILE A 102 -1.94 4.23 -9.60
C ILE A 102 -1.28 4.87 -10.81
N GLN A 103 -0.72 6.04 -10.62
CA GLN A 103 0.13 6.69 -11.63
C GLN A 103 1.53 6.08 -11.56
N GLY A 104 2.00 5.51 -12.65
CA GLY A 104 3.34 4.97 -12.75
C GLY A 104 4.42 6.04 -12.97
N THR A 105 5.69 5.62 -12.97
CA THR A 105 6.86 6.47 -13.19
C THR A 105 7.66 5.98 -14.41
N GLU A 106 8.30 6.92 -15.13
CA GLU A 106 9.09 6.60 -16.34
C GLU A 106 10.24 5.63 -16.06
N ASN A 107 10.86 5.75 -14.87
CA ASN A 107 11.99 4.91 -14.45
C ASN A 107 11.55 3.75 -13.55
N ALA A 108 10.34 3.22 -13.76
CA ALA A 108 9.83 2.12 -12.96
C ALA A 108 10.69 0.86 -13.11
N PHE A 109 10.84 0.13 -12.01
CA PHE A 109 11.47 -1.19 -12.01
C PHE A 109 10.46 -2.23 -12.52
N THR A 110 10.64 -2.68 -13.77
CA THR A 110 9.74 -3.63 -14.43
C THR A 110 10.29 -5.05 -14.53
N LYS A 111 11.45 -5.31 -13.92
CA LYS A 111 11.99 -6.67 -13.75
C LYS A 111 11.18 -7.41 -12.66
N PRO A 112 11.35 -8.73 -12.48
CA PRO A 112 10.56 -9.51 -11.52
C PRO A 112 10.59 -8.96 -10.11
N ILE A 113 9.40 -8.85 -9.50
CA ILE A 113 9.23 -8.57 -8.07
C ILE A 113 8.49 -9.72 -7.38
N TYR A 114 8.89 -10.02 -6.15
CA TYR A 114 8.27 -11.04 -5.32
C TYR A 114 7.76 -10.38 -4.05
N VAL A 115 6.45 -10.47 -3.80
CA VAL A 115 5.82 -9.85 -2.63
C VAL A 115 5.47 -10.95 -1.63
N LEU A 116 6.07 -10.86 -0.43
CA LEU A 116 5.81 -11.81 0.64
C LEU A 116 4.63 -11.34 1.49
N THR A 117 3.61 -12.20 1.63
CA THR A 117 2.38 -11.91 2.37
C THR A 117 2.14 -12.90 3.50
N SER A 118 1.41 -12.48 4.53
CA SER A 118 0.92 -13.35 5.60
C SER A 118 -0.45 -12.90 6.10
N GLN A 119 -1.01 -13.65 7.05
CA GLN A 119 -2.27 -13.29 7.72
C GLN A 119 -2.18 -11.99 8.55
N GLN A 120 -0.96 -11.44 8.76
CA GLN A 120 -0.76 -10.16 9.42
C GLN A 120 -0.65 -8.99 8.42
N THR A 121 -0.61 -9.29 7.12
CA THR A 121 -0.71 -8.26 6.08
C THR A 121 -2.13 -7.72 6.04
N GLY A 122 -2.34 -6.44 6.36
CA GLY A 122 -3.68 -5.85 6.48
C GLY A 122 -3.81 -4.44 5.91
N SER A 123 -5.05 -3.96 5.73
CA SER A 123 -5.38 -2.59 5.34
C SER A 123 -4.60 -2.13 4.08
N ALA A 124 -3.93 -0.99 4.09
CA ALA A 124 -3.15 -0.47 2.96
C ALA A 124 -2.09 -1.44 2.41
N ALA A 125 -1.57 -2.38 3.23
CA ALA A 125 -0.70 -3.44 2.73
C ALA A 125 -1.46 -4.50 1.91
N GLU A 126 -2.75 -4.68 2.14
CA GLU A 126 -3.61 -5.50 1.28
C GLU A 126 -3.90 -4.80 -0.05
N THR A 127 -4.14 -3.49 -0.02
CA THR A 127 -4.24 -2.67 -1.24
C THR A 127 -2.96 -2.80 -2.08
N PHE A 128 -1.79 -2.79 -1.44
CA PHE A 128 -0.51 -3.10 -2.08
C PHE A 128 -0.51 -4.51 -2.68
N SER A 129 -0.93 -5.51 -1.93
CA SER A 129 -0.99 -6.90 -2.40
C SER A 129 -1.94 -7.07 -3.60
N ILE A 130 -3.14 -6.47 -3.55
CA ILE A 130 -4.11 -6.51 -4.65
C ILE A 130 -3.54 -5.84 -5.90
N ALA A 131 -2.90 -4.69 -5.77
CA ALA A 131 -2.33 -3.98 -6.91
C ALA A 131 -1.28 -4.84 -7.64
N THR A 132 -0.52 -5.68 -6.92
CA THR A 132 0.44 -6.58 -7.56
C THR A 132 -0.23 -7.65 -8.44
N MET A 133 -1.52 -7.94 -8.26
CA MET A 133 -2.28 -8.85 -9.16
C MET A 133 -2.39 -8.29 -10.57
N SER A 134 -2.39 -6.98 -10.71
CA SER A 134 -2.45 -6.30 -12.01
C SER A 134 -1.07 -6.16 -12.68
N MET A 135 0.01 -6.53 -12.00
CA MET A 135 1.39 -6.42 -12.50
C MET A 135 1.88 -7.77 -13.05
N LYS A 136 2.13 -7.85 -14.36
CA LYS A 136 2.59 -9.11 -15.00
C LYS A 136 3.94 -9.61 -14.49
N HIS A 137 4.79 -8.72 -13.97
CA HIS A 137 6.13 -9.03 -13.45
C HIS A 137 6.15 -9.25 -11.94
N ALA A 138 4.99 -9.17 -11.27
CA ALA A 138 4.88 -9.39 -9.84
C ALA A 138 4.37 -10.81 -9.52
N LYS A 139 4.93 -11.41 -8.47
CA LYS A 139 4.47 -12.69 -7.91
C LYS A 139 4.33 -12.58 -6.40
N ARG A 140 3.15 -12.95 -5.88
CA ARG A 140 2.91 -13.04 -4.44
C ARG A 140 3.30 -14.43 -3.94
N ILE A 141 3.92 -14.48 -2.76
CA ILE A 141 4.40 -15.70 -2.12
C ILE A 141 4.04 -15.61 -0.62
N GLY A 142 3.48 -16.67 -0.08
CA GLY A 142 3.12 -16.75 1.35
C GLY A 142 1.70 -17.22 1.55
N SER A 143 1.10 -16.83 2.65
CA SER A 143 -0.30 -17.12 2.99
C SER A 143 -1.22 -15.98 2.55
N PRO A 144 -2.55 -16.22 2.54
CA PRO A 144 -3.54 -15.15 2.38
C PRO A 144 -3.33 -14.02 3.39
N THR A 145 -3.71 -12.82 3.01
CA THR A 145 -3.72 -11.63 3.86
C THR A 145 -4.87 -11.67 4.88
N SER A 146 -4.96 -10.67 5.77
CA SER A 146 -5.94 -10.64 6.86
C SER A 146 -7.40 -10.52 6.40
N GLY A 147 -7.65 -9.99 5.19
CA GLY A 147 -9.00 -9.67 4.71
C GLY A 147 -9.57 -8.38 5.30
N ALA A 148 -8.73 -7.49 5.81
CA ALA A 148 -9.09 -6.25 6.49
C ALA A 148 -8.80 -5.00 5.63
N ILE A 149 -9.15 -5.04 4.35
CA ILE A 149 -8.84 -3.98 3.38
C ILE A 149 -9.73 -2.75 3.50
N SER A 150 -10.96 -2.89 4.04
CA SER A 150 -11.91 -1.79 4.10
C SER A 150 -11.47 -0.72 5.09
N THR A 151 -11.52 0.55 4.67
CA THR A 151 -11.39 1.68 5.58
C THR A 151 -12.49 1.64 6.63
N ALA A 152 -12.10 1.71 7.90
CA ALA A 152 -13.03 1.67 9.01
C ALA A 152 -13.69 3.04 9.23
N LEU A 153 -15.03 3.05 9.30
CA LEU A 153 -15.79 4.23 9.70
C LEU A 153 -15.94 4.24 11.23
N GLU A 154 -15.27 5.18 11.87
CA GLU A 154 -15.36 5.37 13.31
C GLU A 154 -16.72 5.95 13.73
N LYS A 155 -17.24 5.46 14.82
CA LYS A 155 -18.49 5.87 15.46
C LYS A 155 -18.27 5.99 16.96
N GLU A 156 -18.97 6.95 17.56
CA GLU A 156 -18.99 7.14 19.01
C GLU A 156 -20.38 6.86 19.57
N LEU A 157 -20.43 6.17 20.70
CA LEU A 157 -21.65 5.94 21.47
C LEU A 157 -21.87 7.09 22.47
N PRO A 158 -23.13 7.33 22.92
CA PRO A 158 -23.43 8.42 23.87
C PRO A 158 -22.66 8.33 25.19
N ASN A 159 -22.11 7.17 25.54
CA ASN A 159 -21.29 6.96 26.73
C ASN A 159 -19.79 7.20 26.50
N GLY A 160 -19.40 7.71 25.31
CA GLY A 160 -18.02 7.99 24.95
C GLY A 160 -17.23 6.78 24.43
N TRP A 161 -17.84 5.62 24.28
CA TRP A 161 -17.16 4.48 23.65
C TRP A 161 -17.11 4.64 22.13
N ALA A 162 -15.95 4.39 21.57
CA ALA A 162 -15.76 4.36 20.13
C ALA A 162 -15.78 2.92 19.60
N PHE A 163 -16.26 2.77 18.37
CA PHE A 163 -16.18 1.54 17.59
C PHE A 163 -16.00 1.88 16.11
N ALA A 164 -15.48 0.95 15.34
CA ALA A 164 -15.29 1.12 13.92
C ALA A 164 -15.97 -0.03 13.15
N ILE A 165 -16.54 0.30 11.99
CA ILE A 165 -17.18 -0.67 11.09
C ILE A 165 -16.67 -0.48 9.66
N SER A 166 -16.56 -1.58 8.93
CA SER A 166 -16.26 -1.53 7.50
C SER A 166 -17.32 -0.71 6.74
N ASN A 167 -16.86 0.20 5.90
CA ASN A 167 -17.72 1.14 5.18
C ASN A 167 -17.63 1.01 3.66
N GLU A 168 -16.76 0.17 3.15
CA GLU A 168 -16.53 0.02 1.71
C GLU A 168 -16.36 -1.44 1.30
N ILE A 169 -16.55 -1.69 0.02
CA ILE A 169 -16.24 -2.95 -0.64
C ILE A 169 -15.18 -2.65 -1.68
N CYS A 170 -14.00 -3.25 -1.49
CA CYS A 170 -12.90 -3.21 -2.44
C CYS A 170 -12.92 -4.50 -3.27
N MET A 171 -12.64 -4.37 -4.56
CA MET A 171 -12.61 -5.48 -5.52
C MET A 171 -11.35 -5.35 -6.36
N ASP A 172 -10.76 -6.45 -6.73
CA ASP A 172 -9.69 -6.46 -7.74
C ASP A 172 -10.22 -6.19 -9.14
N ASN A 173 -9.39 -6.41 -10.18
CA ASN A 173 -9.81 -6.18 -11.56
C ASN A 173 -10.70 -7.30 -12.13
N GLU A 174 -10.85 -8.41 -11.40
CA GLU A 174 -11.71 -9.54 -11.80
C GLU A 174 -13.10 -9.45 -11.16
N GLY A 175 -13.27 -8.66 -10.06
CA GLY A 175 -14.55 -8.34 -9.40
C GLY A 175 -14.78 -9.05 -8.09
#